data_4e9472005aacadd3c53a0c15c44b00ac
#
_entry.id   4e9472005aacadd3c53a0c15c44b00ac
#
_cell.length_a   1.000
_cell.length_b   1.000
_cell.length_c   1.000
_cell.angle_alpha   90.00
_cell.angle_beta   90.00
_cell.angle_gamma   90.00
#
_symmetry.space_group_name_H-M   'P 1'
#
loop_
_entity.id
_entity.type
_entity.pdbx_description
1 polymer ?
#
loop_
_entity_poly.entity_id
_entity_poly.type
_entity_poly.pdbx_seq_one_letter_code
_entity_poly.pdbx_strand_id
1 'polypeptide(L)'
;MDLTDLKAYLRQIANGNHHETSRLLAKLTIDQDWTIPFGILATAAELNRSADVSTRVVTITATGAITEAANEGKINLLGEVGGDAIVTLTLPASTGGGARYKFYISVVNTSTYVIQKAGSDVFTGMARIWDMDAATTESIYDAIGTTSSDVATFTGTTNGGRIGDWIEFVDILAGFWAVESSSHCVAGSNPATLFS
;
A
#
# COMPACT_ATOMS: atom_id res chain seq x y z
N MET A 1 26.54 -0.56 27.19
CA MET A 1 27.24 -1.71 27.85
C MET A 1 28.57 -1.87 27.12
N ASP A 2 29.69 -1.69 27.78
CA ASP A 2 30.97 -1.89 27.15
C ASP A 2 31.36 -3.39 27.14
N LEU A 3 32.48 -3.69 26.45
CA LEU A 3 32.95 -5.07 26.30
C LEU A 3 33.37 -5.71 27.64
N THR A 4 33.72 -4.89 28.62
CA THR A 4 34.12 -5.29 29.98
C THR A 4 32.90 -5.72 30.77
N ASP A 5 31.82 -4.97 30.66
CA ASP A 5 30.52 -5.30 31.29
C ASP A 5 29.95 -6.60 30.71
N LEU A 6 30.05 -6.78 29.38
CA LEU A 6 29.60 -8.01 28.74
C LEU A 6 30.39 -9.26 29.20
N LYS A 7 31.71 -9.13 29.37
CA LYS A 7 32.55 -10.23 29.88
C LYS A 7 32.24 -10.57 31.34
N ALA A 8 31.99 -9.57 32.17
CA ALA A 8 31.57 -9.76 33.54
C ALA A 8 30.23 -10.48 33.61
N TYR A 9 29.29 -10.09 32.77
CA TYR A 9 27.96 -10.71 32.64
C TYR A 9 28.02 -12.18 32.21
N LEU A 10 28.79 -12.48 31.15
CA LEU A 10 28.98 -13.88 30.70
C LEU A 10 29.62 -14.78 31.76
N ARG A 11 30.51 -14.24 32.60
CA ARG A 11 31.08 -14.96 33.75
C ARG A 11 30.04 -15.27 34.83
N GLN A 12 29.12 -14.33 35.09
CA GLN A 12 28.03 -14.54 36.06
C GLN A 12 27.07 -15.61 35.59
N ILE A 13 26.74 -15.66 34.30
CA ILE A 13 25.90 -16.73 33.71
C ILE A 13 26.59 -18.08 33.86
N ALA A 14 27.89 -18.15 33.53
CA ALA A 14 28.66 -19.38 33.62
C ALA A 14 28.77 -19.92 35.05
N ASN A 15 28.69 -19.04 36.07
CA ASN A 15 28.73 -19.42 37.49
C ASN A 15 27.36 -19.78 38.11
N GLY A 16 26.31 -19.89 37.30
CA GLY A 16 24.98 -20.33 37.71
C GLY A 16 24.17 -19.34 38.58
N ASN A 17 24.54 -18.04 38.56
CA ASN A 17 23.82 -17.04 39.32
C ASN A 17 22.61 -16.50 38.53
N HIS A 18 21.56 -17.30 38.46
CA HIS A 18 20.37 -17.00 37.65
C HIS A 18 19.55 -15.80 38.13
N HIS A 19 19.73 -15.34 39.36
CA HIS A 19 18.97 -14.23 39.92
C HIS A 19 19.46 -12.87 39.34
N GLU A 20 20.77 -12.73 39.19
CA GLU A 20 21.37 -11.52 38.57
C GLU A 20 21.18 -11.49 37.04
N THR A 21 21.15 -12.67 36.38
CA THR A 21 20.86 -12.77 34.95
C THR A 21 19.45 -12.31 34.62
N SER A 22 18.45 -12.63 35.44
CA SER A 22 17.08 -12.16 35.24
C SER A 22 16.95 -10.63 35.41
N ARG A 23 17.69 -10.06 36.42
CA ARG A 23 17.73 -8.62 36.64
C ARG A 23 18.44 -7.86 35.53
N LEU A 24 19.48 -8.38 34.96
CA LEU A 24 20.21 -7.78 33.83
C LEU A 24 19.47 -7.96 32.51
N LEU A 25 18.81 -9.09 32.28
CA LEU A 25 17.87 -9.26 31.17
C LEU A 25 16.70 -8.27 31.27
N ALA A 26 16.16 -8.03 32.46
CA ALA A 26 15.13 -7.00 32.68
C ALA A 26 15.65 -5.57 32.48
N LYS A 27 16.94 -5.32 32.70
CA LYS A 27 17.61 -4.04 32.39
C LYS A 27 18.04 -3.92 30.93
N LEU A 28 18.19 -5.05 30.22
CA LEU A 28 18.37 -5.11 28.76
C LEU A 28 17.05 -4.89 28.02
N THR A 29 15.96 -4.70 28.78
CA THR A 29 14.70 -4.26 28.26
C THR A 29 14.86 -2.82 27.78
N ILE A 30 15.38 -2.68 26.53
CA ILE A 30 14.78 -1.71 25.62
C ILE A 30 15.04 -0.26 25.97
N ASP A 31 16.29 0.15 25.96
CA ASP A 31 16.60 1.44 25.36
C ASP A 31 16.51 1.19 23.83
N GLN A 32 15.69 1.98 23.15
CA GLN A 32 15.18 1.75 21.79
C GLN A 32 16.24 1.86 20.68
N ASP A 33 17.51 1.88 21.01
CA ASP A 33 18.65 1.90 20.07
C ASP A 33 19.39 0.55 20.05
N TRP A 34 18.65 -0.52 19.73
CA TRP A 34 19.29 -1.77 19.36
C TRP A 34 19.87 -1.68 17.95
N THR A 35 21.08 -1.16 17.85
CA THR A 35 21.94 -1.42 16.69
C THR A 35 22.31 -2.91 16.77
N ILE A 36 21.56 -3.74 16.05
CA ILE A 36 21.86 -5.18 15.97
C ILE A 36 23.26 -5.29 15.34
N PRO A 37 24.23 -6.01 16.00
CA PRO A 37 25.63 -6.03 15.56
C PRO A 37 25.87 -6.69 14.19
N PHE A 38 24.82 -7.06 13.48
CA PHE A 38 24.86 -7.77 12.19
C PHE A 38 24.49 -6.91 10.98
N GLY A 39 24.58 -5.58 11.09
CA GLY A 39 24.41 -4.70 9.94
C GLY A 39 22.95 -4.50 9.48
N ILE A 40 21.96 -4.87 10.31
CA ILE A 40 20.56 -4.50 10.05
C ILE A 40 20.39 -3.04 10.49
N LEU A 41 20.35 -2.14 9.51
CA LEU A 41 20.12 -0.71 9.73
C LEU A 41 18.62 -0.35 9.82
N ALA A 42 17.75 -1.35 9.80
CA ALA A 42 16.32 -1.13 9.91
C ALA A 42 15.95 -0.67 11.33
N THR A 43 15.17 0.39 11.42
CA THR A 43 14.61 0.87 12.69
C THR A 43 13.59 -0.15 13.24
N ALA A 44 13.31 -0.09 14.55
CA ALA A 44 12.26 -0.91 15.16
C ALA A 44 10.89 -0.67 14.49
N ALA A 45 10.60 0.54 14.02
CA ALA A 45 9.38 0.87 13.30
C ALA A 45 9.31 0.18 11.93
N GLU A 46 10.42 0.11 11.21
CA GLU A 46 10.52 -0.60 9.92
C GLU A 46 10.39 -2.11 10.09
N LEU A 47 11.02 -2.67 11.12
CA LEU A 47 10.88 -4.10 11.45
C LEU A 47 9.45 -4.44 11.88
N ASN A 48 8.81 -3.62 12.71
CA ASN A 48 7.43 -3.82 13.13
C ASN A 48 6.45 -3.70 11.96
N ARG A 49 6.66 -2.73 11.03
CA ARG A 49 5.85 -2.59 9.82
C ARG A 49 5.94 -3.83 8.94
N SER A 50 7.11 -4.45 8.86
CA SER A 50 7.33 -5.68 8.11
C SER A 50 6.75 -6.92 8.80
N ALA A 51 6.78 -6.98 10.13
CA ALA A 51 6.37 -8.14 10.94
C ALA A 51 4.89 -8.11 11.35
N ASP A 52 4.27 -6.92 11.47
CA ASP A 52 2.87 -6.80 11.87
C ASP A 52 1.93 -7.16 10.72
N VAL A 53 1.45 -8.39 10.75
CA VAL A 53 0.48 -8.92 9.78
C VAL A 53 -0.96 -8.50 10.09
N SER A 54 -1.26 -8.01 11.29
CA SER A 54 -2.61 -7.65 11.74
C SER A 54 -3.15 -6.42 11.01
N THR A 55 -2.27 -5.56 10.50
CA THR A 55 -2.60 -4.31 9.82
C THR A 55 -2.35 -4.35 8.30
N ARG A 56 -2.17 -5.55 7.71
CA ARG A 56 -1.91 -5.69 6.26
C ARG A 56 -3.09 -5.33 5.38
N VAL A 57 -4.29 -5.34 5.94
CA VAL A 57 -5.51 -5.00 5.21
C VAL A 57 -6.09 -3.72 5.78
N VAL A 58 -6.30 -2.74 4.93
CA VAL A 58 -6.90 -1.44 5.27
C VAL A 58 -8.15 -1.25 4.44
N THR A 59 -9.32 -1.14 5.08
CA THR A 59 -10.57 -0.81 4.39
C THR A 59 -10.74 0.69 4.30
N ILE A 60 -10.97 1.19 3.09
CA ILE A 60 -11.15 2.61 2.80
C ILE A 60 -12.61 2.84 2.38
N THR A 61 -13.31 3.67 3.14
CA THR A 61 -14.73 4.01 2.90
C THR A 61 -15.00 5.51 2.97
N ALA A 62 -13.93 6.33 2.93
CA ALA A 62 -14.07 7.78 3.01
C ALA A 62 -13.02 8.48 2.14
N THR A 63 -13.36 9.64 1.66
CA THR A 63 -12.43 10.57 0.99
C THR A 63 -11.28 10.93 1.94
N GLY A 64 -10.05 10.90 1.41
CA GLY A 64 -8.87 11.24 2.21
C GLY A 64 -7.55 11.08 1.48
N ALA A 65 -6.49 11.48 2.15
CA ALA A 65 -5.12 11.27 1.68
C ALA A 65 -4.66 9.84 1.96
N ILE A 66 -4.01 9.25 0.98
CA ILE A 66 -3.25 8.00 1.12
C ILE A 66 -1.87 8.37 1.69
N THR A 67 -1.41 7.60 2.67
CA THR A 67 -0.13 7.86 3.33
C THR A 67 0.73 6.60 3.38
N GLU A 68 2.04 6.78 3.43
CA GLU A 68 2.99 5.67 3.59
C GLU A 68 2.68 4.85 4.85
N ALA A 69 2.53 5.52 5.99
CA ALA A 69 2.33 4.85 7.27
C ALA A 69 1.05 3.99 7.31
N ALA A 70 -0.04 4.47 6.68
CA ALA A 70 -1.33 3.79 6.71
C ALA A 70 -1.50 2.77 5.59
N ASN A 71 -0.94 3.00 4.39
CA ASN A 71 -1.38 2.34 3.17
C ASN A 71 -0.26 1.66 2.37
N GLU A 72 1.02 2.10 2.53
CA GLU A 72 2.13 1.55 1.76
C GLU A 72 2.35 0.06 2.03
N GLY A 73 2.54 -0.72 0.97
CA GLY A 73 2.81 -2.16 1.04
C GLY A 73 1.66 -2.99 1.62
N LYS A 74 0.49 -2.38 1.84
CA LYS A 74 -0.71 -3.03 2.35
C LYS A 74 -1.72 -3.32 1.25
N ILE A 75 -2.68 -4.17 1.56
CA ILE A 75 -3.87 -4.40 0.76
C ILE A 75 -4.90 -3.34 1.15
N ASN A 76 -5.11 -2.36 0.29
CA ASN A 76 -6.11 -1.32 0.49
C ASN A 76 -7.43 -1.76 -0.15
N LEU A 77 -8.43 -2.04 0.67
CA LEU A 77 -9.75 -2.47 0.18
C LEU A 77 -10.66 -1.27 -0.02
N LEU A 78 -11.18 -1.12 -1.22
CA LEU A 78 -12.23 -0.16 -1.56
C LEU A 78 -13.58 -0.84 -1.31
N GLY A 79 -14.25 -0.42 -0.25
CA GLY A 79 -15.56 -0.93 0.17
C GLY A 79 -16.71 -0.14 -0.44
N GLU A 80 -17.95 -0.59 -0.25
CA GLU A 80 -19.12 0.17 -0.65
C GLU A 80 -19.42 1.29 0.36
N VAL A 81 -19.74 2.49 -0.13
CA VAL A 81 -20.00 3.67 0.70
C VAL A 81 -21.49 4.10 0.63
N GLY A 82 -22.23 3.54 -0.31
CA GLY A 82 -23.60 3.90 -0.59
C GLY A 82 -23.77 4.55 -1.95
N GLY A 83 -24.95 4.37 -2.54
CA GLY A 83 -25.22 4.77 -3.91
C GLY A 83 -24.87 6.21 -4.22
N ASP A 84 -24.29 6.44 -5.38
CA ASP A 84 -23.89 7.74 -5.94
C ASP A 84 -22.84 8.53 -5.13
N ALA A 85 -22.29 7.98 -4.05
CA ALA A 85 -21.21 8.63 -3.31
C ALA A 85 -19.91 8.65 -4.14
N ILE A 86 -19.18 9.75 -4.06
CA ILE A 86 -17.85 9.88 -4.66
C ILE A 86 -16.80 9.88 -3.54
N VAL A 87 -15.91 8.89 -3.57
CA VAL A 87 -14.78 8.79 -2.64
C VAL A 87 -13.52 9.16 -3.40
N THR A 88 -12.90 10.25 -3.01
CA THR A 88 -11.65 10.72 -3.62
C THR A 88 -10.47 10.41 -2.73
N LEU A 89 -9.52 9.65 -3.26
CA LEU A 89 -8.27 9.28 -2.62
C LEU A 89 -7.12 10.02 -3.29
N THR A 90 -6.33 10.75 -2.52
CA THR A 90 -5.16 11.48 -3.04
C THR A 90 -3.88 10.74 -2.66
N LEU A 91 -3.12 10.27 -3.66
CA LEU A 91 -1.81 9.67 -3.45
C LEU A 91 -0.84 10.69 -2.84
N PRO A 92 0.19 10.28 -2.10
CA PRO A 92 1.27 11.18 -1.73
C PRO A 92 2.01 11.68 -2.98
N ALA A 93 2.85 12.70 -2.84
CA ALA A 93 3.73 13.14 -3.93
C ALA A 93 4.74 12.04 -4.26
N SER A 94 4.94 11.77 -5.55
CA SER A 94 5.94 10.80 -5.99
C SER A 94 7.35 11.38 -5.84
N THR A 95 8.26 10.58 -5.31
CA THR A 95 9.63 10.95 -4.99
C THR A 95 10.69 10.08 -5.69
N GLY A 96 10.25 8.96 -6.26
CA GLY A 96 11.13 7.91 -6.78
C GLY A 96 11.60 6.94 -5.68
N GLY A 97 10.91 6.92 -4.54
CA GLY A 97 11.25 6.08 -3.38
C GLY A 97 10.85 4.61 -3.52
N GLY A 98 10.11 4.23 -4.54
CA GLY A 98 9.67 2.85 -4.77
C GLY A 98 8.46 2.45 -3.93
N ALA A 99 7.78 3.39 -3.30
CA ALA A 99 6.55 3.15 -2.53
C ALA A 99 5.46 2.50 -3.41
N ARG A 100 4.70 1.57 -2.81
CA ARG A 100 3.68 0.81 -3.54
C ARG A 100 2.33 0.91 -2.84
N TYR A 101 1.31 1.25 -3.62
CA TYR A 101 -0.07 1.34 -3.17
C TYR A 101 -0.96 0.47 -4.06
N LYS A 102 -1.48 -0.62 -3.50
CA LYS A 102 -2.36 -1.53 -4.23
C LYS A 102 -3.76 -1.48 -3.62
N PHE A 103 -4.74 -1.24 -4.49
CA PHE A 103 -6.15 -1.12 -4.13
C PHE A 103 -6.94 -2.26 -4.76
N TYR A 104 -7.82 -2.87 -4.00
CA TYR A 104 -8.74 -3.91 -4.45
C TYR A 104 -10.18 -3.51 -4.19
N ILE A 105 -11.04 -3.78 -5.12
CA ILE A 105 -12.49 -3.69 -4.91
C ILE A 105 -12.94 -4.89 -4.08
N SER A 106 -13.49 -4.65 -2.90
CA SER A 106 -13.93 -5.72 -1.98
C SER A 106 -15.42 -6.05 -2.09
N VAL A 107 -16.19 -5.17 -2.69
CA VAL A 107 -17.62 -5.33 -2.93
C VAL A 107 -17.98 -4.64 -4.25
N VAL A 108 -18.98 -5.12 -4.97
CA VAL A 108 -19.42 -4.45 -6.21
C VAL A 108 -19.85 -3.01 -5.88
N ASN A 109 -19.16 -2.05 -6.48
CA ASN A 109 -19.40 -0.65 -6.20
C ASN A 109 -20.68 -0.16 -6.87
N THR A 110 -21.50 0.57 -6.11
CA THR A 110 -22.49 1.53 -6.62
C THR A 110 -22.00 2.97 -6.40
N SER A 111 -21.01 3.16 -5.52
CA SER A 111 -20.24 4.39 -5.35
C SER A 111 -19.12 4.50 -6.37
N THR A 112 -18.60 5.71 -6.58
CA THR A 112 -17.46 5.99 -7.44
C THR A 112 -16.20 6.19 -6.61
N TYR A 113 -15.14 5.45 -6.92
CA TYR A 113 -13.82 5.70 -6.37
C TYR A 113 -12.96 6.45 -7.38
N VAL A 114 -12.41 7.57 -6.94
CA VAL A 114 -11.50 8.43 -7.68
C VAL A 114 -10.15 8.39 -6.99
N ILE A 115 -9.13 7.86 -7.63
CA ILE A 115 -7.75 7.88 -7.14
C ILE A 115 -7.00 8.91 -7.96
N GLN A 116 -6.54 9.96 -7.30
CA GLN A 116 -5.87 11.08 -7.96
C GLN A 116 -4.44 11.27 -7.43
N LYS A 117 -3.64 11.88 -8.24
CA LYS A 117 -2.28 12.30 -7.93
C LYS A 117 -2.22 13.41 -6.88
N ALA A 118 -1.04 13.64 -6.30
CA ALA A 118 -0.70 14.88 -5.62
C ALA A 118 -0.05 15.88 -6.60
N GLY A 119 -0.30 17.15 -6.38
CA GLY A 119 0.40 18.24 -7.09
C GLY A 119 0.37 18.10 -8.63
N SER A 120 1.55 18.08 -9.25
CA SER A 120 1.76 17.97 -10.69
C SER A 120 2.17 16.58 -11.17
N ASP A 121 2.11 15.56 -10.30
CA ASP A 121 2.46 14.19 -10.67
C ASP A 121 1.54 13.69 -11.81
N VAL A 122 1.98 12.64 -12.50
CA VAL A 122 1.21 12.00 -13.57
C VAL A 122 1.32 10.49 -13.47
N PHE A 123 0.35 9.77 -14.05
CA PHE A 123 0.36 8.32 -14.15
C PHE A 123 0.95 7.89 -15.49
N THR A 124 1.73 6.82 -15.49
CA THR A 124 2.26 6.16 -16.69
C THR A 124 2.12 4.65 -16.56
N GLY A 125 1.53 4.02 -17.55
CA GLY A 125 1.27 2.56 -17.52
C GLY A 125 -0.01 2.20 -18.26
N MET A 126 -0.71 1.18 -17.77
CA MET A 126 -1.90 0.70 -18.47
C MET A 126 -2.98 0.16 -17.51
N ALA A 127 -4.23 0.21 -17.99
CA ALA A 127 -5.35 -0.51 -17.41
C ALA A 127 -5.92 -1.50 -18.41
N ARG A 128 -6.20 -2.73 -17.96
CA ARG A 128 -6.93 -3.73 -18.71
C ARG A 128 -8.34 -3.82 -18.17
N ILE A 129 -9.33 -3.71 -19.03
CA ILE A 129 -10.73 -3.85 -18.66
C ILE A 129 -11.36 -4.96 -19.51
N TRP A 130 -11.85 -6.00 -18.82
CA TRP A 130 -12.54 -7.12 -19.42
C TRP A 130 -14.03 -6.82 -19.52
N ASP A 131 -14.58 -6.98 -20.70
CA ASP A 131 -16.04 -7.04 -20.89
C ASP A 131 -16.56 -8.39 -20.40
N MET A 132 -17.54 -8.39 -19.50
CA MET A 132 -18.14 -9.60 -18.94
C MET A 132 -19.30 -10.14 -19.80
N ASP A 133 -19.55 -9.55 -20.97
CA ASP A 133 -20.57 -10.02 -21.89
C ASP A 133 -20.11 -11.29 -22.66
N ALA A 134 -21.05 -11.91 -23.38
CA ALA A 134 -20.80 -13.18 -24.08
C ALA A 134 -19.69 -13.12 -25.14
N ALA A 135 -19.27 -11.95 -25.57
CA ALA A 135 -18.20 -11.74 -26.54
C ALA A 135 -16.81 -11.58 -25.91
N THR A 136 -16.71 -11.48 -24.61
CA THR A 136 -15.48 -11.36 -23.78
C THR A 136 -14.32 -10.65 -24.48
N THR A 137 -14.40 -9.35 -24.61
CA THR A 137 -13.33 -8.53 -25.18
C THR A 137 -12.52 -7.85 -24.08
N GLU A 138 -11.21 -7.81 -24.27
CA GLU A 138 -10.32 -7.00 -23.45
C GLU A 138 -10.10 -5.65 -24.12
N SER A 139 -10.20 -4.59 -23.35
CA SER A 139 -9.80 -3.23 -23.77
C SER A 139 -8.61 -2.79 -22.91
N ILE A 140 -7.61 -2.22 -23.59
CA ILE A 140 -6.42 -1.69 -22.95
C ILE A 140 -6.46 -0.17 -23.06
N TYR A 141 -6.26 0.49 -21.94
CA TYR A 141 -6.21 1.95 -21.84
C TYR A 141 -4.87 2.37 -21.26
N ASP A 142 -4.21 3.30 -21.94
CA ASP A 142 -2.89 3.77 -21.53
C ASP A 142 -2.99 5.02 -20.65
N ALA A 143 -2.21 5.05 -19.59
CA ALA A 143 -1.84 6.26 -18.88
C ALA A 143 -0.50 6.74 -19.47
N ILE A 144 -0.52 7.88 -20.16
CA ILE A 144 0.60 8.29 -21.02
C ILE A 144 1.54 9.32 -20.39
N GLY A 145 1.47 9.50 -19.06
CA GLY A 145 2.36 10.41 -18.34
C GLY A 145 2.12 11.89 -18.66
N THR A 146 0.88 12.26 -18.94
CA THR A 146 0.45 13.65 -19.18
C THR A 146 -0.63 14.06 -18.19
N THR A 147 -1.02 15.34 -18.20
CA THR A 147 -2.09 15.87 -17.33
C THR A 147 -3.48 15.28 -17.63
N SER A 148 -3.63 14.51 -18.70
CA SER A 148 -4.84 13.73 -19.00
C SER A 148 -4.79 12.30 -18.45
N SER A 149 -3.79 11.95 -17.64
CA SER A 149 -3.61 10.65 -17.01
C SER A 149 -3.19 10.85 -15.57
N ASP A 150 -3.95 11.63 -14.83
CA ASP A 150 -3.63 11.99 -13.44
C ASP A 150 -4.74 11.60 -12.45
N VAL A 151 -5.77 10.95 -12.95
CA VAL A 151 -6.89 10.41 -12.18
C VAL A 151 -7.24 9.02 -12.69
N ALA A 152 -7.51 8.08 -11.79
CA ALA A 152 -8.07 6.76 -12.08
C ALA A 152 -9.44 6.63 -11.41
N THR A 153 -10.47 6.22 -12.18
CA THR A 153 -11.86 6.22 -11.71
C THR A 153 -12.50 4.84 -11.85
N PHE A 154 -13.04 4.30 -10.77
CA PHE A 154 -13.87 3.09 -10.73
C PHE A 154 -15.33 3.48 -10.51
N THR A 155 -16.22 3.11 -11.44
CA THR A 155 -17.65 3.47 -11.39
C THR A 155 -18.57 2.29 -11.06
N GLY A 156 -18.03 1.07 -10.99
CA GLY A 156 -18.82 -0.14 -10.84
C GLY A 156 -19.53 -0.61 -12.12
N THR A 157 -19.42 0.14 -13.21
CA THR A 157 -20.10 -0.17 -14.48
C THR A 157 -19.12 -0.34 -15.64
N THR A 158 -18.61 0.74 -16.23
CA THR A 158 -17.78 0.72 -17.44
C THR A 158 -16.28 0.72 -17.19
N ASN A 159 -15.84 1.26 -16.04
CA ASN A 159 -14.43 1.47 -15.68
C ASN A 159 -13.97 0.52 -14.56
N GLY A 160 -14.57 -0.64 -14.39
CA GLY A 160 -14.30 -1.50 -13.25
C GLY A 160 -15.11 -1.14 -12.00
N GLY A 161 -14.78 -1.74 -10.87
CA GLY A 161 -15.52 -1.62 -9.62
C GLY A 161 -16.23 -2.92 -9.23
N ARG A 162 -15.80 -4.06 -9.79
CA ARG A 162 -16.26 -5.41 -9.45
C ARG A 162 -15.37 -6.03 -8.39
N ILE A 163 -15.90 -6.98 -7.64
CA ILE A 163 -15.10 -7.70 -6.62
C ILE A 163 -13.90 -8.35 -7.28
N GLY A 164 -12.72 -8.06 -6.74
CA GLY A 164 -11.45 -8.56 -7.23
C GLY A 164 -10.75 -7.66 -8.25
N ASP A 165 -11.41 -6.63 -8.77
CA ASP A 165 -10.75 -5.58 -9.55
C ASP A 165 -9.68 -4.90 -8.72
N TRP A 166 -8.60 -4.50 -9.36
CA TRP A 166 -7.48 -3.89 -8.66
C TRP A 166 -6.74 -2.87 -9.51
N ILE A 167 -6.06 -1.97 -8.83
CA ILE A 167 -5.08 -1.04 -9.39
C ILE A 167 -3.88 -0.93 -8.46
N GLU A 168 -2.68 -0.85 -9.02
CA GLU A 168 -1.44 -0.66 -8.28
C GLU A 168 -0.71 0.57 -8.82
N PHE A 169 -0.20 1.38 -7.89
CA PHE A 169 0.66 2.52 -8.17
C PHE A 169 2.02 2.27 -7.54
N VAL A 170 3.09 2.50 -8.31
CA VAL A 170 4.48 2.39 -7.87
C VAL A 170 5.18 3.72 -8.08
N ASP A 171 5.78 4.27 -7.05
CA ASP A 171 6.58 5.49 -7.09
C ASP A 171 7.93 5.20 -7.77
N ILE A 172 8.05 5.51 -9.06
CA ILE A 172 9.22 5.18 -9.88
C ILE A 172 10.18 6.34 -10.06
N LEU A 173 9.68 7.57 -10.02
CA LEU A 173 10.46 8.79 -10.26
C LEU A 173 9.67 9.98 -9.73
N ALA A 174 10.35 11.01 -9.25
CA ALA A 174 9.71 12.25 -8.85
C ALA A 174 8.83 12.82 -9.98
N GLY A 175 7.55 13.03 -9.69
CA GLY A 175 6.52 13.46 -10.64
C GLY A 175 5.83 12.32 -11.41
N PHE A 176 6.23 11.03 -11.21
CA PHE A 176 5.70 9.91 -11.99
C PHE A 176 5.32 8.71 -11.14
N TRP A 177 4.11 8.24 -11.31
CA TRP A 177 3.60 6.97 -10.80
C TRP A 177 3.48 5.96 -11.93
N ALA A 178 4.17 4.81 -11.84
CA ALA A 178 3.85 3.68 -12.69
C ALA A 178 2.53 3.07 -12.23
N VAL A 179 1.62 2.78 -13.18
CA VAL A 179 0.30 2.26 -12.87
C VAL A 179 0.00 1.02 -13.68
N GLU A 180 -0.61 0.02 -13.01
CA GLU A 180 -1.18 -1.15 -13.65
C GLU A 180 -2.54 -1.46 -13.01
N SER A 181 -3.52 -1.83 -13.84
CA SER A 181 -4.87 -2.21 -13.40
C SER A 181 -5.42 -3.38 -14.18
N SER A 182 -6.20 -4.21 -13.48
CA SER A 182 -7.05 -5.23 -14.10
C SER A 182 -8.45 -5.15 -13.51
N SER A 183 -9.41 -4.91 -14.36
CA SER A 183 -10.78 -4.59 -13.99
C SER A 183 -11.79 -5.23 -14.92
N HIS A 184 -13.07 -5.21 -14.55
CA HIS A 184 -14.17 -5.76 -15.32
C HIS A 184 -15.29 -4.73 -15.46
N CYS A 185 -15.84 -4.57 -16.66
CA CYS A 185 -17.10 -3.85 -16.82
C CYS A 185 -18.31 -4.77 -16.68
N VAL A 186 -19.47 -4.22 -16.44
CA VAL A 186 -20.73 -4.98 -16.36
C VAL A 186 -21.11 -5.46 -17.73
N ALA A 187 -21.64 -6.68 -17.83
CA ALA A 187 -22.17 -7.26 -19.08
C ALA A 187 -23.17 -6.30 -19.74
N GLY A 188 -23.02 -6.13 -21.06
CA GLY A 188 -23.82 -5.19 -21.86
C GLY A 188 -23.35 -3.73 -21.80
N SER A 189 -22.25 -3.44 -21.10
CA SER A 189 -21.62 -2.12 -21.08
C SER A 189 -20.32 -2.16 -21.87
N ASN A 190 -20.03 -1.15 -22.64
CA ASN A 190 -18.72 -1.02 -23.29
C ASN A 190 -17.67 -0.55 -22.28
N PRO A 191 -16.48 -1.18 -22.24
CA PRO A 191 -15.38 -0.67 -21.43
C PRO A 191 -15.06 0.78 -21.75
N ALA A 192 -14.83 1.57 -20.74
CA ALA A 192 -14.41 2.96 -20.86
C ALA A 192 -13.04 3.15 -20.17
N THR A 193 -12.30 4.18 -20.57
CA THR A 193 -10.99 4.46 -19.97
C THR A 193 -11.09 4.63 -18.45
N LEU A 194 -10.13 4.02 -17.74
CA LEU A 194 -9.98 4.21 -16.30
C LEU A 194 -9.34 5.57 -16.00
N PHE A 195 -8.55 6.09 -16.92
CA PHE A 195 -7.74 7.30 -16.74
C PHE A 195 -8.37 8.54 -17.36
N SER A 196 -8.19 9.67 -16.69
CA SER A 196 -8.58 11.01 -17.15
C SER A 196 -7.62 12.07 -16.61
#